data_a750c47eea6f9205b64ab0aac2761e53
#
_entry.id   a750c47eea6f9205b64ab0aac2761e53
#
_cell.length_a   1.000
_cell.length_b   1.000
_cell.length_c   1.000
_cell.angle_alpha   90.00
_cell.angle_beta   90.00
_cell.angle_gamma   90.00
#
_symmetry.space_group_name_H-M   'P 1'
#
loop_
_entity.id
_entity.type
_entity.pdbx_description
1 polymer ?
#
loop_
_entity_poly.entity_id
_entity_poly.type
_entity_poly.pdbx_seq_one_letter_code
_entity_poly.pdbx_strand_id
1 'polypeptide(L)'
;LIFDTIGANWIHHCLPHNCTVQYLDIRRQFPLAISFRFYFRLIKRFFHQDKATPGYRSLIWLSALFDEINPRIIFTCADTNLSVSHYALENPGTHVIYLQNALRDTIGSMPHSIRLPTYLAMGSVEKNIFNSLNIPCRDYRPIGSVKLGIALAQYSESGKESFDLYFISHYRAELFSSDAPVLFRELEHAHHRLFKNLIDYASAQNLSVAVASKTRKFDLQNTEL
;
A
#
# COMPACT_ATOMS: atom_id res chain seq x y z
N LEU A 1 2.26 -11.48 -12.36
CA LEU A 1 2.86 -10.16 -12.23
C LEU A 1 2.54 -9.55 -10.88
N ILE A 2 3.53 -9.11 -10.13
CA ILE A 2 3.36 -8.24 -8.96
C ILE A 2 3.57 -6.81 -9.42
N PHE A 3 2.52 -6.01 -9.32
CA PHE A 3 2.50 -4.62 -9.73
C PHE A 3 2.66 -3.70 -8.53
N ASP A 4 3.63 -2.80 -8.60
CA ASP A 4 4.13 -1.95 -7.52
C ASP A 4 4.88 -2.75 -6.43
N THR A 5 5.95 -2.19 -5.91
CA THR A 5 6.80 -2.82 -4.86
C THR A 5 6.19 -2.71 -3.47
N ILE A 6 5.16 -1.87 -3.28
CA ILE A 6 4.43 -1.82 -2.01
C ILE A 6 3.77 -3.18 -1.78
N GLY A 7 4.16 -3.82 -0.69
CA GLY A 7 3.62 -5.14 -0.33
C GLY A 7 4.14 -6.32 -1.15
N ALA A 8 5.08 -6.11 -2.10
CA ALA A 8 5.63 -7.17 -2.93
C ALA A 8 6.18 -8.35 -2.11
N ASN A 9 6.87 -8.06 -1.02
CA ASN A 9 7.40 -9.09 -0.12
C ASN A 9 6.28 -9.92 0.51
N TRP A 10 5.18 -9.29 0.91
CA TRP A 10 4.04 -10.01 1.52
C TRP A 10 3.31 -10.86 0.50
N ILE A 11 3.12 -10.31 -0.71
CA ILE A 11 2.50 -11.05 -1.81
C ILE A 11 3.34 -12.28 -2.14
N HIS A 12 4.66 -12.15 -2.19
CA HIS A 12 5.57 -13.26 -2.48
C HIS A 12 5.40 -14.43 -1.50
N HIS A 13 5.25 -14.13 -0.21
CA HIS A 13 4.97 -15.16 0.81
C HIS A 13 3.63 -15.89 0.62
N CYS A 14 2.68 -15.28 -0.07
CA CYS A 14 1.37 -15.86 -0.32
C CYS A 14 1.30 -16.67 -1.62
N LEU A 15 2.35 -16.64 -2.44
CA LEU A 15 2.36 -17.32 -3.74
C LEU A 15 2.89 -18.75 -3.62
N PRO A 16 2.35 -19.70 -4.40
CA PRO A 16 2.92 -21.04 -4.53
C PRO A 16 4.36 -20.98 -5.06
N HIS A 17 5.24 -21.84 -4.55
CA HIS A 17 6.67 -21.85 -4.93
C HIS A 17 6.93 -22.15 -6.42
N ASN A 18 5.97 -22.74 -7.12
CA ASN A 18 6.07 -23.06 -8.55
C ASN A 18 5.54 -21.97 -9.47
N CYS A 19 5.22 -20.79 -8.97
CA CYS A 19 4.77 -19.66 -9.78
C CYS A 19 5.95 -18.90 -10.38
N THR A 20 5.90 -18.61 -11.69
CA THR A 20 6.79 -17.63 -12.31
C THR A 20 6.31 -16.23 -11.95
N VAL A 21 7.13 -15.48 -11.22
CA VAL A 21 6.82 -14.14 -10.74
C VAL A 21 7.66 -13.11 -11.46
N GLN A 22 7.00 -12.08 -11.99
CA GLN A 22 7.65 -10.88 -12.50
C GLN A 22 7.24 -9.70 -11.63
N TYR A 23 8.18 -8.79 -11.37
CA TYR A 23 7.96 -7.59 -10.59
C TYR A 23 7.97 -6.37 -11.50
N LEU A 24 7.00 -5.50 -11.35
CA LEU A 24 6.93 -4.24 -12.04
C LEU A 24 6.86 -3.10 -11.00
N ASP A 25 7.99 -2.43 -10.79
CA ASP A 25 8.07 -1.28 -9.90
C ASP A 25 7.92 0.01 -10.69
N ILE A 26 6.77 0.62 -10.60
CA ILE A 26 6.49 1.90 -11.28
C ILE A 26 7.14 3.12 -10.62
N ARG A 27 7.67 2.96 -9.41
CA ARG A 27 8.28 4.05 -8.62
C ARG A 27 9.78 4.13 -8.79
N ARG A 28 10.41 3.06 -9.21
CA ARG A 28 11.82 2.99 -9.52
C ARG A 28 12.00 2.95 -11.03
N GLN A 29 13.06 3.58 -11.51
CA GLN A 29 13.37 3.69 -12.93
C GLN A 29 13.24 2.33 -13.62
N PHE A 30 12.52 2.31 -14.72
CA PHE A 30 12.29 1.13 -15.52
C PHE A 30 13.57 0.65 -16.19
N PRO A 31 14.13 -0.49 -15.80
CA PRO A 31 15.14 -1.16 -16.61
C PRO A 31 14.44 -2.06 -17.64
N LEU A 32 13.40 -1.57 -18.28
CA LEU A 32 12.83 -2.30 -19.40
C LEU A 32 13.61 -1.92 -20.64
N ALA A 33 14.30 -2.91 -21.20
CA ALA A 33 14.61 -2.88 -22.60
C ALA A 33 13.28 -2.80 -23.36
N ILE A 34 12.85 -1.57 -23.64
CA ILE A 34 11.56 -1.29 -24.29
C ILE A 34 11.66 -1.90 -25.68
N SER A 35 10.91 -2.97 -25.91
CA SER A 35 10.92 -3.68 -27.19
C SER A 35 10.19 -2.86 -28.25
N PHE A 36 10.51 -3.11 -29.53
CA PHE A 36 9.76 -2.53 -30.64
C PHE A 36 8.26 -2.88 -30.55
N ARG A 37 7.92 -4.05 -30.02
CA ARG A 37 6.54 -4.50 -29.80
C ARG A 37 5.80 -3.63 -28.79
N PHE A 38 6.47 -3.15 -27.76
CA PHE A 38 5.89 -2.22 -26.79
C PHE A 38 5.44 -0.93 -27.47
N TYR A 39 6.28 -0.32 -28.32
CA TYR A 39 5.89 0.90 -29.02
C TYR A 39 4.71 0.69 -29.95
N PHE A 40 4.64 -0.43 -30.63
CA PHE A 40 3.49 -0.77 -31.47
C PHE A 40 2.21 -0.89 -30.63
N ARG A 41 2.27 -1.53 -29.46
CA ARG A 41 1.14 -1.63 -28.53
C ARG A 41 0.75 -0.28 -27.96
N LEU A 42 1.71 0.56 -27.62
CA LEU A 42 1.49 1.92 -27.14
C LEU A 42 0.72 2.75 -28.18
N ILE A 43 1.14 2.71 -29.45
CA ILE A 43 0.47 3.39 -30.57
C ILE A 43 -0.96 2.83 -30.74
N LYS A 44 -1.11 1.50 -30.76
CA LYS A 44 -2.43 0.86 -30.83
C LYS A 44 -3.36 1.35 -29.71
N ARG A 45 -2.89 1.34 -28.46
CA ARG A 45 -3.65 1.82 -27.30
C ARG A 45 -4.00 3.31 -27.41
N PHE A 46 -3.08 4.13 -27.91
CA PHE A 46 -3.32 5.57 -28.11
C PHE A 46 -4.51 5.85 -29.06
N PHE A 47 -4.71 5.04 -30.09
CA PHE A 47 -5.83 5.22 -31.03
C PHE A 47 -7.14 4.60 -30.56
N HIS A 48 -7.10 3.60 -29.67
CA HIS A 48 -8.30 2.88 -29.26
C HIS A 48 -8.84 3.35 -27.90
N GLN A 49 -8.01 4.02 -27.09
CA GLN A 49 -8.41 4.44 -25.75
C GLN A 49 -9.18 5.76 -25.79
N ASP A 50 -10.28 5.82 -25.02
CA ASP A 50 -11.02 7.07 -24.85
C ASP A 50 -10.18 8.11 -24.09
N LYS A 51 -9.94 9.25 -24.73
CA LYS A 51 -9.16 10.37 -24.20
C LYS A 51 -9.82 11.06 -23.00
N ALA A 52 -11.13 10.89 -22.82
CA ALA A 52 -11.88 11.41 -21.67
C ALA A 52 -11.64 10.58 -20.41
N THR A 53 -11.02 9.40 -20.51
CA THR A 53 -10.75 8.55 -19.35
C THR A 53 -9.77 9.22 -18.39
N PRO A 54 -10.10 9.34 -17.08
CA PRO A 54 -9.18 9.89 -16.09
C PRO A 54 -7.86 9.11 -16.07
N GLY A 55 -6.74 9.85 -16.08
CA GLY A 55 -5.43 9.21 -16.11
C GLY A 55 -5.04 8.59 -17.46
N TYR A 56 -5.67 8.99 -18.56
CA TYR A 56 -5.49 8.49 -19.92
C TYR A 56 -4.02 8.17 -20.30
N ARG A 57 -3.09 9.07 -20.05
CA ARG A 57 -1.66 8.84 -20.38
C ARG A 57 -1.05 7.68 -19.60
N SER A 58 -1.33 7.62 -18.31
CA SER A 58 -0.88 6.54 -17.43
C SER A 58 -1.55 5.22 -17.82
N LEU A 59 -2.83 5.24 -18.16
CA LEU A 59 -3.59 4.08 -18.60
C LEU A 59 -3.00 3.48 -19.88
N ILE A 60 -2.79 4.28 -20.93
CA ILE A 60 -2.21 3.80 -22.21
C ILE A 60 -0.85 3.14 -21.98
N TRP A 61 0.00 3.83 -21.23
CA TRP A 61 1.36 3.36 -21.00
C TRP A 61 1.37 2.05 -20.20
N LEU A 62 0.64 1.97 -19.10
CA LEU A 62 0.53 0.75 -18.29
C LEU A 62 -0.15 -0.38 -19.04
N SER A 63 -1.20 -0.08 -19.81
CA SER A 63 -1.87 -1.09 -20.61
C SER A 63 -0.95 -1.69 -21.69
N ALA A 64 -0.17 -0.87 -22.38
CA ALA A 64 0.80 -1.34 -23.35
C ALA A 64 1.88 -2.23 -22.71
N LEU A 65 2.28 -1.89 -21.48
CA LEU A 65 3.25 -2.65 -20.71
C LEU A 65 2.67 -3.99 -20.23
N PHE A 66 1.44 -4.00 -19.73
CA PHE A 66 0.75 -5.24 -19.35
C PHE A 66 0.50 -6.14 -20.57
N ASP A 67 0.15 -5.56 -21.72
CA ASP A 67 0.05 -6.30 -22.99
C ASP A 67 1.38 -6.93 -23.41
N GLU A 68 2.52 -6.24 -23.15
CA GLU A 68 3.85 -6.78 -23.43
C GLU A 68 4.20 -7.94 -22.53
N ILE A 69 3.94 -7.81 -21.24
CA ILE A 69 4.20 -8.85 -20.23
C ILE A 69 3.22 -10.01 -20.37
N ASN A 70 1.99 -9.72 -20.83
CA ASN A 70 0.89 -10.66 -20.96
C ASN A 70 0.63 -11.49 -19.69
N PRO A 71 0.41 -10.86 -18.52
CA PRO A 71 0.26 -11.57 -17.28
C PRO A 71 -1.09 -12.28 -17.20
N ARG A 72 -1.12 -13.51 -16.73
CA ARG A 72 -2.38 -14.21 -16.39
C ARG A 72 -3.02 -13.66 -15.13
N ILE A 73 -2.19 -13.24 -14.18
CA ILE A 73 -2.61 -12.65 -12.90
C ILE A 73 -1.78 -11.41 -12.64
N ILE A 74 -2.44 -10.31 -12.26
CA ILE A 74 -1.82 -9.12 -11.70
C ILE A 74 -2.17 -9.08 -10.22
N PHE A 75 -1.17 -9.07 -9.37
CA PHE A 75 -1.33 -8.93 -7.93
C PHE A 75 -0.77 -7.58 -7.49
N THR A 76 -1.53 -6.81 -6.71
CA THR A 76 -1.12 -5.45 -6.33
C THR A 76 -1.70 -5.01 -5.00
N CYS A 77 -0.94 -4.17 -4.29
CA CYS A 77 -1.44 -3.39 -3.16
C CYS A 77 -1.84 -1.95 -3.55
N ALA A 78 -1.70 -1.57 -4.83
CA ALA A 78 -2.04 -0.24 -5.34
C ALA A 78 -3.52 -0.16 -5.73
N ASP A 79 -4.40 -0.33 -4.75
CA ASP A 79 -5.86 -0.41 -4.92
C ASP A 79 -6.53 0.93 -5.29
N THR A 80 -5.78 2.04 -5.29
CA THR A 80 -6.23 3.34 -5.79
C THR A 80 -5.79 3.63 -7.22
N ASN A 81 -5.08 2.71 -7.86
CA ASN A 81 -4.56 2.90 -9.21
C ASN A 81 -5.64 2.64 -10.28
N LEU A 82 -6.18 3.73 -10.82
CA LEU A 82 -7.21 3.68 -11.86
C LEU A 82 -6.77 2.93 -13.12
N SER A 83 -5.51 3.03 -13.51
CA SER A 83 -5.02 2.39 -14.73
C SER A 83 -5.06 0.87 -14.63
N VAL A 84 -4.74 0.29 -13.46
CA VAL A 84 -4.86 -1.15 -13.23
C VAL A 84 -6.33 -1.57 -13.25
N SER A 85 -7.20 -0.77 -12.63
CA SER A 85 -8.64 -1.02 -12.62
C SER A 85 -9.24 -1.01 -14.04
N HIS A 86 -8.92 -0.02 -14.85
CA HIS A 86 -9.35 0.07 -16.24
C HIS A 86 -8.82 -1.08 -17.09
N TYR A 87 -7.53 -1.41 -16.94
CA TYR A 87 -6.95 -2.55 -17.65
C TYR A 87 -7.70 -3.86 -17.36
N ALA A 88 -8.09 -4.08 -16.11
CA ALA A 88 -8.85 -5.25 -15.70
C ALA A 88 -10.23 -5.35 -16.40
N LEU A 89 -10.87 -4.22 -16.65
CA LEU A 89 -12.15 -4.17 -17.35
C LEU A 89 -12.01 -4.50 -18.86
N GLU A 90 -10.94 -4.01 -19.46
CA GLU A 90 -10.69 -4.19 -20.89
C GLU A 90 -10.12 -5.59 -21.23
N ASN A 91 -9.51 -6.26 -20.24
CA ASN A 91 -8.81 -7.53 -20.43
C ASN A 91 -9.34 -8.61 -19.48
N PRO A 92 -10.54 -9.16 -19.74
CA PRO A 92 -11.19 -10.13 -18.86
C PRO A 92 -10.40 -11.46 -18.72
N GLY A 93 -9.45 -11.73 -19.60
CA GLY A 93 -8.54 -12.87 -19.50
C GLY A 93 -7.42 -12.70 -18.46
N THR A 94 -7.20 -11.48 -17.96
CA THR A 94 -6.24 -11.19 -16.90
C THR A 94 -6.95 -11.04 -15.56
N HIS A 95 -6.62 -11.88 -14.59
CA HIS A 95 -7.16 -11.76 -13.24
C HIS A 95 -6.39 -10.70 -12.45
N VAL A 96 -7.09 -9.65 -11.98
CA VAL A 96 -6.49 -8.64 -11.10
C VAL A 96 -6.94 -8.86 -9.67
N ILE A 97 -5.98 -9.02 -8.78
CA ILE A 97 -6.17 -9.26 -7.35
C ILE A 97 -5.55 -8.09 -6.59
N TYR A 98 -6.37 -7.38 -5.85
CA TYR A 98 -5.95 -6.32 -4.95
C TYR A 98 -5.79 -6.88 -3.53
N LEU A 99 -4.67 -6.57 -2.90
CA LEU A 99 -4.42 -6.88 -1.50
C LEU A 99 -4.42 -5.58 -0.68
N GLN A 100 -5.28 -5.51 0.30
CA GLN A 100 -5.32 -4.37 1.21
C GLN A 100 -4.03 -4.28 2.03
N ASN A 101 -3.35 -3.14 1.96
CA ASN A 101 -2.12 -2.88 2.71
C ASN A 101 -2.29 -1.87 3.85
N ALA A 102 -3.40 -1.13 3.89
CA ALA A 102 -3.71 -0.13 4.89
C ALA A 102 -5.23 -0.02 5.07
N LEU A 103 -5.66 0.46 6.22
CA LEU A 103 -7.07 0.83 6.44
C LEU A 103 -7.44 1.98 5.50
N ARG A 104 -8.66 1.95 5.00
CA ARG A 104 -9.21 2.99 4.15
C ARG A 104 -10.11 3.92 4.97
N ASP A 105 -9.93 5.21 4.73
CA ASP A 105 -10.81 6.22 5.27
C ASP A 105 -12.06 6.37 4.37
N THR A 106 -13.16 6.80 4.96
CA THR A 106 -14.40 7.12 4.26
C THR A 106 -14.31 8.38 3.41
N ILE A 107 -13.32 9.24 3.66
CA ILE A 107 -13.19 10.55 3.03
C ILE A 107 -12.10 10.54 1.96
N GLY A 108 -12.51 10.33 0.70
CA GLY A 108 -11.73 10.71 -0.47
C GLY A 108 -10.53 9.84 -0.85
N SER A 109 -10.30 8.71 -0.18
CA SER A 109 -9.13 7.87 -0.44
C SER A 109 -9.24 6.99 -1.68
N MET A 110 -10.46 6.76 -2.17
CA MET A 110 -10.70 5.90 -3.34
C MET A 110 -11.33 6.70 -4.50
N PRO A 111 -10.78 6.61 -5.71
CA PRO A 111 -11.41 7.23 -6.88
C PRO A 111 -12.79 6.61 -7.17
N HIS A 112 -13.81 7.43 -7.39
CA HIS A 112 -15.19 6.96 -7.65
C HIS A 112 -15.33 6.06 -8.89
N SER A 113 -14.42 6.18 -9.86
CA SER A 113 -14.41 5.37 -11.08
C SER A 113 -13.70 4.03 -10.93
N ILE A 114 -13.17 3.71 -9.76
CA ILE A 114 -12.43 2.46 -9.57
C ILE A 114 -13.36 1.25 -9.60
N ARG A 115 -12.84 0.14 -10.11
CA ARG A 115 -13.50 -1.16 -10.14
C ARG A 115 -12.54 -2.19 -9.58
N LEU A 116 -13.01 -3.02 -8.67
CA LEU A 116 -12.18 -4.00 -7.98
C LEU A 116 -12.65 -5.42 -8.35
N PRO A 117 -12.00 -6.11 -9.30
CA PRO A 117 -12.39 -7.47 -9.67
C PRO A 117 -12.33 -8.44 -8.49
N THR A 118 -11.18 -8.53 -7.83
CA THR A 118 -11.00 -9.31 -6.58
C THR A 118 -10.26 -8.45 -5.58
N TYR A 119 -10.80 -8.37 -4.36
CA TYR A 119 -10.22 -7.60 -3.28
C TYR A 119 -10.05 -8.46 -2.02
N LEU A 120 -8.80 -8.66 -1.62
CA LEU A 120 -8.43 -9.36 -0.40
C LEU A 120 -8.27 -8.34 0.73
N ALA A 121 -9.25 -8.28 1.62
CA ALA A 121 -9.37 -7.26 2.65
C ALA A 121 -8.84 -7.72 4.01
N MET A 122 -8.46 -6.78 4.85
CA MET A 122 -8.08 -7.06 6.24
C MET A 122 -9.30 -7.47 7.08
N GLY A 123 -10.48 -7.00 6.74
CA GLY A 123 -11.71 -7.28 7.48
C GLY A 123 -12.97 -7.03 6.64
N SER A 124 -14.12 -7.00 7.30
CA SER A 124 -15.41 -6.76 6.63
C SER A 124 -15.80 -5.28 6.56
N VAL A 125 -15.11 -4.41 7.29
CA VAL A 125 -15.46 -2.98 7.42
C VAL A 125 -15.36 -2.26 6.07
N GLU A 126 -14.34 -2.53 5.29
CA GLU A 126 -14.12 -1.92 3.97
C GLU A 126 -15.23 -2.24 2.98
N LYS A 127 -15.90 -3.38 3.14
CA LYS A 127 -17.06 -3.71 2.30
C LYS A 127 -18.18 -2.68 2.46
N ASN A 128 -18.41 -2.23 3.69
CA ASN A 128 -19.41 -1.20 3.98
C ASN A 128 -18.99 0.15 3.37
N ILE A 129 -17.69 0.48 3.43
CA ILE A 129 -17.13 1.69 2.81
C ILE A 129 -17.32 1.61 1.29
N PHE A 130 -16.99 0.50 0.66
CA PHE A 130 -17.18 0.34 -0.79
C PHE A 130 -18.65 0.47 -1.19
N ASN A 131 -19.56 -0.09 -0.40
CA ASN A 131 -21.00 0.05 -0.63
C ASN A 131 -21.47 1.50 -0.50
N SER A 132 -21.01 2.22 0.54
CA SER A 132 -21.39 3.63 0.76
C SER A 132 -20.85 4.57 -0.32
N LEU A 133 -19.70 4.24 -0.90
CA LEU A 133 -19.06 5.00 -1.98
C LEU A 133 -19.48 4.52 -3.38
N ASN A 134 -20.37 3.52 -3.48
CA ASN A 134 -20.76 2.87 -4.74
C ASN A 134 -19.56 2.35 -5.55
N ILE A 135 -18.53 1.81 -4.87
CA ILE A 135 -17.37 1.21 -5.50
C ILE A 135 -17.67 -0.27 -5.80
N PRO A 136 -17.78 -0.67 -7.06
CA PRO A 136 -18.06 -2.05 -7.40
C PRO A 136 -16.85 -2.94 -7.07
N CYS A 137 -17.10 -3.95 -6.23
CA CYS A 137 -16.16 -5.02 -5.95
C CYS A 137 -16.84 -6.35 -6.23
N ARG A 138 -16.34 -7.09 -7.25
CA ARG A 138 -16.99 -8.32 -7.71
C ARG A 138 -16.79 -9.48 -6.73
N ASP A 139 -15.57 -9.63 -6.23
CA ASP A 139 -15.19 -10.71 -5.31
C ASP A 139 -14.43 -10.11 -4.11
N TYR A 140 -15.17 -9.92 -3.02
CA TYR A 140 -14.63 -9.36 -1.77
C TYR A 140 -14.37 -10.49 -0.77
N ARG A 141 -13.12 -10.62 -0.33
CA ARG A 141 -12.70 -11.67 0.61
C ARG A 141 -11.99 -11.07 1.83
N PRO A 142 -12.59 -11.13 3.02
CA PRO A 142 -11.90 -10.77 4.26
C PRO A 142 -10.95 -11.91 4.65
N ILE A 143 -9.65 -11.68 4.50
CA ILE A 143 -8.60 -12.68 4.77
C ILE A 143 -7.73 -12.34 5.99
N GLY A 144 -7.94 -11.17 6.59
CA GLY A 144 -7.07 -10.66 7.63
C GLY A 144 -5.86 -9.90 7.10
N SER A 145 -5.03 -9.41 8.01
CA SER A 145 -3.79 -8.71 7.65
C SER A 145 -2.68 -9.70 7.32
N VAL A 146 -2.33 -9.82 6.04
CA VAL A 146 -1.20 -10.67 5.59
C VAL A 146 0.11 -10.24 6.26
N LYS A 147 0.36 -8.94 6.39
CA LYS A 147 1.55 -8.42 7.08
C LYS A 147 1.63 -8.90 8.53
N LEU A 148 0.51 -8.83 9.25
CA LEU A 148 0.46 -9.30 10.64
C LEU A 148 0.62 -10.82 10.71
N GLY A 149 -0.03 -11.57 9.80
CA GLY A 149 0.11 -13.03 9.74
C GLY A 149 1.56 -13.47 9.54
N ILE A 150 2.30 -12.83 8.61
CA ILE A 150 3.72 -13.11 8.39
C ILE A 150 4.54 -12.75 9.63
N ALA A 151 4.30 -11.59 10.24
CA ALA A 151 4.99 -11.18 11.45
C ALA A 151 4.78 -12.17 12.60
N LEU A 152 3.54 -12.63 12.80
CA LEU A 152 3.22 -13.62 13.83
C LEU A 152 3.86 -14.98 13.55
N ALA A 153 3.91 -15.41 12.29
CA ALA A 153 4.57 -16.66 11.90
C ALA A 153 6.09 -16.64 12.10
N GLN A 154 6.70 -15.45 12.02
CA GLN A 154 8.13 -15.24 12.26
C GLN A 154 8.46 -14.95 13.73
N TYR A 155 7.44 -14.69 14.54
CA TYR A 155 7.61 -14.36 15.94
C TYR A 155 8.00 -15.62 16.72
N SER A 156 9.24 -15.64 17.24
CA SER A 156 9.65 -16.67 18.20
C SER A 156 9.28 -16.23 19.61
N GLU A 157 8.71 -17.11 20.40
CA GLU A 157 8.32 -16.84 21.80
C GLU A 157 9.54 -16.65 22.75
N SER A 158 10.75 -16.82 22.24
CA SER A 158 11.98 -16.65 23.04
C SER A 158 12.25 -15.16 23.29
N GLY A 159 12.01 -14.74 24.52
CA GLY A 159 12.30 -13.38 24.99
C GLY A 159 11.10 -12.45 24.99
N LYS A 160 10.02 -12.86 25.63
CA LYS A 160 8.89 -11.95 25.91
C LYS A 160 9.34 -10.91 26.93
N GLU A 161 9.87 -9.79 26.45
CA GLU A 161 9.82 -8.57 27.24
C GLU A 161 8.35 -8.15 27.29
N SER A 162 7.76 -8.14 28.47
CA SER A 162 6.42 -7.59 28.66
C SER A 162 6.56 -6.15 29.13
N PHE A 163 5.88 -5.26 28.42
CA PHE A 163 5.77 -3.87 28.82
C PHE A 163 4.30 -3.59 29.15
N ASP A 164 4.07 -2.69 30.12
CA ASP A 164 2.74 -2.30 30.51
C ASP A 164 2.07 -1.41 29.48
N LEU A 165 2.87 -0.59 28.78
CA LEU A 165 2.41 0.35 27.74
C LEU A 165 3.26 0.24 26.49
N TYR A 166 2.60 0.31 25.32
CA TYR A 166 3.25 0.37 24.01
C TYR A 166 2.87 1.68 23.32
N PHE A 167 3.86 2.53 23.04
CA PHE A 167 3.66 3.74 22.25
C PHE A 167 4.12 3.49 20.82
N ILE A 168 3.19 3.59 19.87
CA ILE A 168 3.49 3.48 18.44
C ILE A 168 3.74 4.89 17.90
N SER A 169 5.00 5.26 17.74
CA SER A 169 5.39 6.56 17.23
C SER A 169 5.19 6.64 15.71
N HIS A 170 4.50 7.68 15.25
CA HIS A 170 4.41 8.05 13.84
C HIS A 170 5.38 9.17 13.46
N TYR A 171 6.30 9.50 14.37
CA TYR A 171 7.30 10.52 14.14
C TYR A 171 8.15 10.22 12.90
N ARG A 172 8.38 11.24 12.09
CA ARG A 172 9.21 11.21 10.90
C ARG A 172 9.99 12.51 10.83
N ALA A 173 11.30 12.46 11.13
CA ALA A 173 12.16 13.64 11.11
C ALA A 173 12.10 14.43 9.79
N GLU A 174 12.00 13.73 8.65
CA GLU A 174 11.90 14.35 7.33
C GLU A 174 10.62 15.17 7.09
N LEU A 175 9.56 14.91 7.86
CA LEU A 175 8.31 15.69 7.79
C LEU A 175 8.32 16.93 8.69
N PHE A 176 9.31 17.03 9.58
CA PHE A 176 9.41 18.06 10.61
C PHE A 176 10.61 18.98 10.39
N SER A 177 11.09 19.09 9.15
CA SER A 177 12.12 20.07 8.79
C SER A 177 11.60 21.49 8.96
N SER A 178 12.52 22.46 9.09
CA SER A 178 12.20 23.90 9.22
C SER A 178 11.27 24.42 8.12
N ASP A 179 11.31 23.78 6.95
CA ASP A 179 10.53 24.15 5.76
C ASP A 179 9.19 23.41 5.68
N ALA A 180 8.88 22.56 6.69
CA ALA A 180 7.64 21.83 6.70
C ALA A 180 6.41 22.77 6.81
N PRO A 181 5.29 22.42 6.16
CA PRO A 181 4.05 23.16 6.31
C PRO A 181 3.62 23.31 7.77
N VAL A 182 2.93 24.39 8.12
CA VAL A 182 2.49 24.72 9.50
C VAL A 182 1.78 23.52 10.15
N LEU A 183 0.92 22.82 9.41
CA LEU A 183 0.20 21.66 9.90
C LEU A 183 1.14 20.55 10.44
N PHE A 184 2.27 20.32 9.79
CA PHE A 184 3.22 19.30 10.26
C PHE A 184 3.94 19.73 11.54
N ARG A 185 4.21 21.03 11.72
CA ARG A 185 4.77 21.55 12.97
C ARG A 185 3.79 21.43 14.14
N GLU A 186 2.50 21.68 13.90
CA GLU A 186 1.46 21.47 14.91
C GLU A 186 1.33 19.99 15.30
N LEU A 187 1.41 19.09 14.33
CA LEU A 187 1.42 17.64 14.57
C LEU A 187 2.66 17.19 15.36
N GLU A 188 3.83 17.76 15.08
CA GLU A 188 5.04 17.52 15.85
C GLU A 188 4.86 17.92 17.31
N HIS A 189 4.41 19.15 17.57
CA HIS A 189 4.16 19.62 18.93
C HIS A 189 3.11 18.78 19.65
N ALA A 190 2.08 18.31 18.95
CA ALA A 190 1.07 17.42 19.52
C ALA A 190 1.68 16.05 19.85
N HIS A 191 2.51 15.50 18.96
CA HIS A 191 3.21 14.23 19.17
C HIS A 191 4.15 14.30 20.39
N HIS A 192 4.99 15.33 20.46
CA HIS A 192 5.89 15.51 21.61
C HIS A 192 5.13 15.68 22.95
N ARG A 193 4.04 16.45 22.96
CA ARG A 193 3.20 16.58 24.16
C ARG A 193 2.57 15.26 24.58
N LEU A 194 2.05 14.49 23.59
CA LEU A 194 1.46 13.18 23.85
C LEU A 194 2.51 12.22 24.44
N PHE A 195 3.67 12.17 23.82
CA PHE A 195 4.78 11.32 24.26
C PHE A 195 5.24 11.69 25.67
N LYS A 196 5.47 12.99 25.95
CA LYS A 196 5.84 13.47 27.28
C LYS A 196 4.79 13.10 28.31
N ASN A 197 3.52 13.36 28.04
CA ASN A 197 2.43 13.03 28.98
C ASN A 197 2.37 11.52 29.26
N LEU A 198 2.64 10.69 28.25
CA LEU A 198 2.70 9.24 28.41
C LEU A 198 3.83 8.83 29.36
N ILE A 199 5.04 9.38 29.16
CA ILE A 199 6.18 9.09 30.01
C ILE A 199 5.96 9.57 31.45
N ASP A 200 5.43 10.79 31.61
CA ASP A 200 5.09 11.34 32.95
C ASP A 200 4.06 10.46 33.66
N TYR A 201 3.03 10.01 32.94
CA TYR A 201 2.02 9.09 33.49
C TYR A 201 2.62 7.74 33.85
N ALA A 202 3.40 7.14 32.95
CA ALA A 202 4.03 5.84 33.19
C ALA A 202 4.95 5.89 34.41
N SER A 203 5.76 6.94 34.50
CA SER A 203 6.63 7.18 35.65
C SER A 203 5.87 7.31 36.95
N ALA A 204 4.77 8.07 36.96
CA ALA A 204 3.93 8.27 38.15
C ALA A 204 3.23 6.98 38.60
N GLN A 205 2.96 6.06 37.67
CA GLN A 205 2.31 4.77 37.95
C GLN A 205 3.31 3.59 38.04
N ASN A 206 4.61 3.87 37.94
CA ASN A 206 5.68 2.84 37.90
C ASN A 206 5.47 1.78 36.82
N LEU A 207 5.06 2.22 35.62
CA LEU A 207 4.79 1.36 34.46
C LEU A 207 5.98 1.35 33.52
N SER A 208 6.25 0.18 32.92
CA SER A 208 7.24 0.02 31.87
C SER A 208 6.67 0.42 30.50
N VAL A 209 7.45 1.14 29.69
CA VAL A 209 7.01 1.65 28.37
C VAL A 209 7.93 1.13 27.28
N ALA A 210 7.33 0.58 26.23
CA ALA A 210 8.05 0.32 24.98
C ALA A 210 7.62 1.33 23.91
N VAL A 211 8.58 1.83 23.15
CA VAL A 211 8.35 2.74 22.02
C VAL A 211 8.64 2.01 20.72
N ALA A 212 7.62 1.84 19.88
CA ALA A 212 7.76 1.34 18.52
C ALA A 212 7.86 2.53 17.55
N SER A 213 9.09 2.85 17.13
CA SER A 213 9.31 3.94 16.18
C SER A 213 9.15 3.46 14.73
N LYS A 214 8.56 4.31 13.89
CA LYS A 214 8.47 4.10 12.45
C LYS A 214 9.76 4.49 11.73
N THR A 215 10.67 5.20 12.41
CA THR A 215 11.93 5.67 11.84
C THR A 215 12.97 4.56 11.78
N ARG A 216 13.92 4.64 10.84
CA ARG A 216 15.05 3.74 10.76
C ARG A 216 16.00 4.00 11.93
N LYS A 217 16.72 2.96 12.40
CA LYS A 217 17.61 2.98 13.57
C LYS A 217 18.56 4.20 13.71
N PHE A 218 18.83 4.92 12.63
CA PHE A 218 19.74 6.07 12.64
C PHE A 218 19.13 7.36 13.22
N ASP A 219 17.81 7.46 13.24
CA ASP A 219 17.13 8.70 13.64
C ASP A 219 16.74 8.72 15.13
N LEU A 220 16.76 7.55 15.78
CA LEU A 220 16.38 7.41 17.21
C LEU A 220 17.35 8.06 18.19
N GLN A 221 18.63 8.21 17.82
CA GLN A 221 19.64 8.77 18.74
C GLN A 221 19.60 10.29 18.86
N ASN A 222 18.92 10.98 17.94
CA ASN A 222 18.97 12.44 17.85
C ASN A 222 17.63 13.17 18.05
N THR A 223 16.51 12.47 18.19
CA THR A 223 15.21 13.14 18.03
C THR A 223 14.14 12.87 19.08
N GLU A 224 14.26 11.89 19.93
CA GLU A 224 13.25 11.57 20.96
C GLU A 224 13.78 11.58 22.43
N LEU A 225 15.02 12.02 22.64
CA LEU A 225 15.60 12.16 24.00
C LEU A 225 15.71 13.62 24.42
#